data_9cf2ab2987298e6301dac97ac9f10666
#
_entry.id   9cf2ab2987298e6301dac97ac9f10666
#
_cell.length_a   1.000
_cell.length_b   1.000
_cell.length_c   1.000
_cell.angle_alpha   90.00
_cell.angle_beta   90.00
_cell.angle_gamma   90.00
#
_symmetry.space_group_name_H-M   'P 1'
#
loop_
_entity.id
_entity.type
_entity.pdbx_description
1 polymer ?
#
loop_
_entity_poly.entity_id
_entity_poly.type
_entity_poly.pdbx_seq_one_letter_code
_entity_poly.pdbx_strand_id
1 'polypeptide(L)'
;MPNAYAVLTSDELQRVTVDGAIYSLPRVQTKPMDVILYRQDWLDAVGMEVPTTPAEYAAVMQAFTDKDPDGNGLKDTYGWSLNIPLAAAHRSMLSGFGVRPSTVPDENGVYTVMEAQPAYMDYLDWLREQYAGGAINPEFYLVQANEDWDLWYGGNMGTRNQCVVEHYVQDLSSTEWVDKSDVRLVAGPPLKMEGDEKANVYYEPQIWGNWAINADCKDIETAIRVLDAGYSDAVNNILAFGVQGITYTTFNDEEQYALKTPEQRAKYDIYTATYATFNYQTADKGILIVNGDTEEEVEAFVQVNNAIAEQTNRVSYMVGDMLDGVSEAMTVIADEGVNDKFKELRTKYICGQIERDELVDFIQNTYVPAYQPVMDIYAQNGLNK
;
A
#
# COMPACT_ATOMS: atom_id res chain seq x y z
N MET A 1 -6.43 28.78 11.90
CA MET A 1 -6.09 27.35 12.10
C MET A 1 -4.58 27.19 12.27
N PRO A 2 -4.04 27.59 13.43
CA PRO A 2 -2.60 27.59 13.64
C PRO A 2 -1.98 26.19 13.68
N ASN A 3 -2.70 25.19 14.22
CA ASN A 3 -2.18 23.83 14.30
C ASN A 3 -2.13 23.17 12.92
N ALA A 4 -3.20 23.27 12.12
CA ALA A 4 -3.24 22.72 10.78
C ALA A 4 -2.14 23.33 9.89
N TYR A 5 -1.99 24.66 9.89
CA TYR A 5 -0.95 25.33 9.11
C TYR A 5 0.48 25.10 9.62
N ALA A 6 0.65 24.66 10.86
CA ALA A 6 1.97 24.32 11.40
C ALA A 6 2.48 22.94 10.90
N VAL A 7 1.56 22.07 10.50
CA VAL A 7 1.87 20.66 10.19
C VAL A 7 1.60 20.29 8.74
N LEU A 8 0.63 20.91 8.08
CA LEU A 8 0.32 20.64 6.67
C LEU A 8 1.32 21.35 5.75
N THR A 9 1.82 20.62 4.78
CA THR A 9 2.71 21.16 3.75
C THR A 9 1.92 22.01 2.72
N SER A 10 2.65 22.82 1.96
CA SER A 10 2.06 23.58 0.84
C SER A 10 1.38 22.68 -0.17
N ASP A 11 1.98 21.53 -0.45
CA ASP A 11 1.47 20.57 -1.44
C ASP A 11 0.17 19.92 -0.99
N GLU A 12 0.08 19.54 0.29
CA GLU A 12 -1.15 18.98 0.88
C GLU A 12 -2.28 20.01 0.90
N LEU A 13 -1.97 21.26 1.20
CA LEU A 13 -2.95 22.36 1.16
C LEU A 13 -3.36 22.68 -0.29
N GLN A 14 -2.45 22.61 -1.25
CA GLN A 14 -2.78 22.80 -2.66
C GLN A 14 -3.78 21.78 -3.16
N ARG A 15 -3.67 20.52 -2.74
CA ARG A 15 -4.59 19.43 -3.12
C ARG A 15 -6.04 19.62 -2.63
N VAL A 16 -6.28 20.52 -1.71
CA VAL A 16 -7.63 20.86 -1.18
C VAL A 16 -8.04 22.30 -1.48
N THR A 17 -7.27 22.97 -2.33
CA THR A 17 -7.53 24.36 -2.76
C THR A 17 -8.17 24.36 -4.14
N VAL A 18 -9.35 24.97 -4.25
CA VAL A 18 -10.10 25.17 -5.50
C VAL A 18 -10.29 26.67 -5.69
N ASP A 19 -9.92 27.21 -6.85
CA ASP A 19 -10.02 28.65 -7.15
C ASP A 19 -9.41 29.58 -6.07
N GLY A 20 -8.30 29.13 -5.47
CA GLY A 20 -7.58 29.87 -4.43
C GLY A 20 -8.23 29.82 -3.04
N ALA A 21 -9.27 29.04 -2.82
CA ALA A 21 -9.94 28.84 -1.54
C ALA A 21 -9.81 27.40 -1.04
N ILE A 22 -9.60 27.22 0.26
CA ILE A 22 -9.52 25.92 0.92
C ILE A 22 -10.92 25.54 1.40
N TYR A 23 -11.49 24.46 0.88
CA TYR A 23 -12.82 23.97 1.21
C TYR A 23 -12.82 22.80 2.18
N SER A 24 -11.68 22.18 2.41
CA SER A 24 -11.53 21.03 3.30
C SER A 24 -10.14 20.99 3.92
N LEU A 25 -9.96 20.17 4.92
CA LEU A 25 -8.65 19.90 5.51
C LEU A 25 -8.26 18.44 5.24
N PRO A 26 -7.06 18.18 4.71
CA PRO A 26 -6.63 16.84 4.37
C PRO A 26 -6.32 16.02 5.62
N ARG A 27 -6.79 14.78 5.64
CA ARG A 27 -6.30 13.75 6.55
C ARG A 27 -5.03 13.17 5.94
N VAL A 28 -3.90 13.63 6.45
CA VAL A 28 -2.60 13.15 5.98
C VAL A 28 -2.17 11.97 6.83
N GLN A 29 -1.87 10.86 6.18
CA GLN A 29 -1.29 9.70 6.83
C GLN A 29 0.08 9.42 6.20
N THR A 30 1.12 9.44 7.03
CA THR A 30 2.40 8.88 6.62
C THR A 30 2.22 7.39 6.49
N LYS A 31 2.45 6.86 5.30
CA LYS A 31 2.46 5.41 5.16
C LYS A 31 3.69 4.84 5.84
N PRO A 32 3.50 3.81 6.65
CA PRO A 32 4.58 2.93 7.04
C PRO A 32 5.24 2.29 5.82
N MET A 33 6.37 1.62 6.03
CA MET A 33 7.09 0.94 4.95
C MET A 33 6.20 -0.10 4.28
N ASP A 34 6.19 -0.10 2.95
CA ASP A 34 5.61 -1.19 2.19
C ASP A 34 6.44 -2.46 2.45
N VAL A 35 5.75 -3.58 2.64
CA VAL A 35 6.35 -4.89 2.92
C VAL A 35 5.67 -5.98 2.12
N ILE A 36 6.35 -7.10 2.02
CA ILE A 36 5.76 -8.38 1.60
C ILE A 36 5.80 -9.29 2.83
N LEU A 37 4.66 -9.83 3.23
CA LEU A 37 4.58 -10.79 4.32
C LEU A 37 4.77 -12.21 3.78
N TYR A 38 5.54 -13.01 4.52
CA TYR A 38 5.82 -14.41 4.19
C TYR A 38 5.46 -15.29 5.36
N ARG A 39 5.02 -16.49 5.07
CA ARG A 39 4.97 -17.61 6.02
C ARG A 39 6.41 -18.03 6.31
N GLN A 40 6.95 -17.65 7.45
CA GLN A 40 8.30 -18.03 7.89
C GLN A 40 8.41 -19.54 8.10
N ASP A 41 7.36 -20.14 8.64
CA ASP A 41 7.27 -21.59 8.81
C ASP A 41 7.37 -22.32 7.46
N TRP A 42 6.78 -21.77 6.39
CA TRP A 42 6.89 -22.33 5.04
C TRP A 42 8.28 -22.11 4.43
N LEU A 43 8.89 -20.94 4.63
CA LEU A 43 10.27 -20.71 4.20
C LEU A 43 11.21 -21.73 4.82
N ASP A 44 11.07 -21.96 6.14
CA ASP A 44 11.87 -22.96 6.86
C ASP A 44 11.63 -24.38 6.31
N ALA A 45 10.37 -24.75 6.05
CA ALA A 45 9.99 -26.06 5.51
C ALA A 45 10.59 -26.33 4.12
N VAL A 46 10.65 -25.28 3.26
CA VAL A 46 11.23 -25.43 1.93
C VAL A 46 12.74 -25.14 1.88
N GLY A 47 13.34 -24.63 2.97
CA GLY A 47 14.76 -24.31 3.11
C GLY A 47 15.19 -23.10 2.32
N MET A 48 14.36 -22.06 2.29
CA MET A 48 14.62 -20.81 1.56
C MET A 48 14.60 -19.59 2.49
N GLU A 49 15.30 -18.55 2.08
CA GLU A 49 15.35 -17.25 2.78
C GLU A 49 14.29 -16.29 2.20
N VAL A 50 14.07 -15.17 2.90
CA VAL A 50 13.22 -14.07 2.41
C VAL A 50 13.80 -13.50 1.12
N PRO A 51 13.06 -13.51 0.00
CA PRO A 51 13.54 -13.04 -1.28
C PRO A 51 13.61 -11.51 -1.34
N THR A 52 14.54 -11.00 -2.12
CA THR A 52 14.76 -9.55 -2.33
C THR A 52 14.61 -9.13 -3.80
N THR A 53 14.59 -10.06 -4.74
CA THR A 53 14.44 -9.81 -6.16
C THR A 53 13.24 -10.58 -6.75
N PRO A 54 12.70 -10.17 -7.92
CA PRO A 54 11.62 -10.92 -8.59
C PRO A 54 11.97 -12.37 -8.89
N ALA A 55 13.22 -12.67 -9.24
CA ALA A 55 13.65 -14.02 -9.52
C ALA A 55 13.67 -14.92 -8.27
N GLU A 56 14.18 -14.40 -7.16
CA GLU A 56 14.16 -15.10 -5.87
C GLU A 56 12.72 -15.30 -5.38
N TYR A 57 11.87 -14.28 -5.53
CA TYR A 57 10.47 -14.35 -5.14
C TYR A 57 9.70 -15.40 -5.95
N ALA A 58 9.93 -15.48 -7.27
CA ALA A 58 9.36 -16.52 -8.11
C ALA A 58 9.75 -17.92 -7.64
N ALA A 59 11.04 -18.12 -7.28
CA ALA A 59 11.53 -19.39 -6.76
C ALA A 59 10.86 -19.79 -5.44
N VAL A 60 10.66 -18.82 -4.53
CA VAL A 60 9.94 -19.04 -3.26
C VAL A 60 8.49 -19.41 -3.49
N MET A 61 7.78 -18.66 -4.36
CA MET A 61 6.38 -18.94 -4.68
C MET A 61 6.21 -20.34 -5.27
N GLN A 62 7.08 -20.71 -6.22
CA GLN A 62 7.04 -22.03 -6.83
C GLN A 62 7.33 -23.14 -5.80
N ALA A 63 8.26 -22.91 -4.87
CA ALA A 63 8.55 -23.86 -3.82
C ALA A 63 7.37 -24.04 -2.86
N PHE A 64 6.65 -22.98 -2.53
CA PHE A 64 5.42 -23.06 -1.72
C PHE A 64 4.31 -23.84 -2.40
N THR A 65 4.22 -23.76 -3.73
CA THR A 65 3.22 -24.51 -4.50
C THR A 65 3.56 -25.99 -4.68
N ASP A 66 4.87 -26.32 -4.86
CA ASP A 66 5.27 -27.67 -5.25
C ASP A 66 5.65 -28.57 -4.09
N LYS A 67 6.05 -28.01 -2.93
CA LYS A 67 6.71 -28.78 -1.86
C LYS A 67 5.82 -29.03 -0.62
N ASP A 68 4.51 -28.76 -0.72
CA ASP A 68 3.58 -29.03 0.41
C ASP A 68 4.13 -28.47 1.74
N PRO A 69 4.32 -27.13 1.85
CA PRO A 69 5.03 -26.54 2.97
C PRO A 69 4.26 -26.60 4.31
N ASP A 70 2.95 -26.82 4.27
CA ASP A 70 2.10 -27.05 5.44
C ASP A 70 2.00 -28.55 5.84
N GLY A 71 2.53 -29.45 4.99
CA GLY A 71 2.66 -30.87 5.29
C GLY A 71 1.34 -31.63 5.34
N ASN A 72 0.26 -31.09 4.75
CA ASN A 72 -1.06 -31.70 4.80
C ASN A 72 -1.26 -32.81 3.72
N GLY A 73 -0.34 -32.93 2.78
CA GLY A 73 -0.35 -33.94 1.69
C GLY A 73 -1.28 -33.59 0.53
N LEU A 74 -1.81 -32.35 0.50
CA LEU A 74 -2.68 -31.86 -0.56
C LEU A 74 -1.91 -30.87 -1.47
N LYS A 75 -2.46 -30.59 -2.64
CA LYS A 75 -1.96 -29.56 -3.56
C LYS A 75 -2.94 -28.38 -3.51
N ASP A 76 -2.99 -27.68 -2.38
CA ASP A 76 -3.91 -26.59 -2.11
C ASP A 76 -3.20 -25.32 -1.63
N THR A 77 -1.87 -25.29 -1.73
CA THR A 77 -1.03 -24.14 -1.38
C THR A 77 -0.57 -23.39 -2.62
N TYR A 78 -0.58 -22.07 -2.53
CA TYR A 78 -0.12 -21.14 -3.55
C TYR A 78 0.95 -20.20 -2.99
N GLY A 79 1.86 -19.78 -3.85
CA GLY A 79 2.80 -18.73 -3.49
C GLY A 79 2.08 -17.42 -3.19
N TRP A 80 1.18 -17.03 -4.10
CA TRP A 80 0.46 -15.75 -4.02
C TRP A 80 -0.92 -15.82 -4.68
N SER A 81 -1.85 -14.97 -4.21
CA SER A 81 -3.09 -14.66 -4.92
C SER A 81 -3.12 -13.19 -5.29
N LEU A 82 -3.29 -12.92 -6.58
CA LEU A 82 -3.58 -11.58 -7.06
C LEU A 82 -5.00 -11.21 -6.66
N ASN A 83 -5.25 -9.94 -6.36
CA ASN A 83 -6.60 -9.42 -6.35
C ASN A 83 -6.80 -8.44 -7.52
N ILE A 84 -8.02 -8.27 -7.95
CA ILE A 84 -8.38 -7.29 -8.97
C ILE A 84 -9.10 -6.13 -8.24
N PRO A 85 -8.62 -4.90 -8.36
CA PRO A 85 -7.76 -4.29 -9.37
C PRO A 85 -6.28 -4.27 -8.98
N LEU A 86 -5.41 -4.68 -9.89
CA LEU A 86 -3.94 -4.61 -9.81
C LEU A 86 -3.40 -3.17 -9.77
N ALA A 87 -4.03 -2.29 -9.01
CA ALA A 87 -3.63 -0.90 -8.91
C ALA A 87 -2.46 -0.73 -7.91
N ALA A 88 -2.17 0.48 -7.53
CA ALA A 88 -1.11 0.96 -6.64
C ALA A 88 -0.68 0.05 -5.47
N ALA A 89 -1.43 -0.98 -5.20
CA ALA A 89 -1.23 -2.00 -4.21
C ALA A 89 0.00 -2.90 -4.44
N HIS A 90 0.57 -2.90 -5.63
CA HIS A 90 1.72 -3.74 -5.99
C HIS A 90 3.05 -2.99 -5.98
N ARG A 91 3.15 -1.87 -5.28
CA ARG A 91 4.39 -1.08 -5.22
C ARG A 91 5.60 -1.90 -4.81
N SER A 92 5.42 -2.80 -3.84
CA SER A 92 6.48 -3.73 -3.39
C SER A 92 6.96 -4.68 -4.48
N MET A 93 6.12 -4.95 -5.48
CA MET A 93 6.46 -5.80 -6.63
C MET A 93 7.00 -4.95 -7.79
N LEU A 94 6.33 -3.84 -8.11
CA LEU A 94 6.67 -2.95 -9.23
C LEU A 94 8.07 -2.35 -9.07
N SER A 95 8.53 -2.14 -7.83
CA SER A 95 9.89 -1.68 -7.54
C SER A 95 10.97 -2.66 -8.07
N GLY A 96 10.69 -3.97 -8.05
CA GLY A 96 11.59 -4.99 -8.60
C GLY A 96 11.72 -4.97 -10.12
N PHE A 97 10.85 -4.25 -10.81
CA PHE A 97 10.88 -4.08 -12.27
C PHE A 97 11.24 -2.65 -12.69
N GLY A 98 11.38 -1.72 -11.75
CA GLY A 98 11.68 -0.32 -12.05
C GLY A 98 10.52 0.45 -12.68
N VAL A 99 9.29 0.03 -12.44
CA VAL A 99 8.09 0.71 -12.93
C VAL A 99 7.88 2.03 -12.19
N ARG A 100 7.64 3.10 -12.95
CA ARG A 100 7.39 4.45 -12.42
C ARG A 100 5.89 4.79 -12.47
N PRO A 101 5.37 5.60 -11.52
CA PRO A 101 4.05 6.21 -11.67
C PRO A 101 3.97 7.07 -12.95
N SER A 102 2.79 7.14 -13.54
CA SER A 102 2.56 7.94 -14.78
C SER A 102 2.85 9.44 -14.59
N THR A 103 2.79 9.92 -13.35
CA THR A 103 3.07 11.30 -12.96
C THR A 103 4.57 11.62 -12.82
N VAL A 104 5.43 10.61 -12.86
CA VAL A 104 6.89 10.75 -12.77
C VAL A 104 7.48 10.61 -14.18
N PRO A 105 8.12 11.64 -14.73
CA PRO A 105 8.73 11.56 -16.05
C PRO A 105 9.95 10.63 -16.07
N ASP A 106 10.34 10.23 -17.25
CA ASP A 106 11.62 9.54 -17.46
C ASP A 106 12.82 10.52 -17.38
N GLU A 107 14.02 10.00 -17.57
CA GLU A 107 15.26 10.78 -17.56
C GLU A 107 15.32 11.88 -18.64
N ASN A 108 14.51 11.77 -19.68
CA ASN A 108 14.38 12.75 -20.75
C ASN A 108 13.22 13.75 -20.50
N GLY A 109 12.51 13.63 -19.39
CA GLY A 109 11.37 14.46 -19.04
C GLY A 109 10.07 14.07 -19.74
N VAL A 110 9.97 12.86 -20.27
CA VAL A 110 8.77 12.37 -20.97
C VAL A 110 7.84 11.64 -19.98
N TYR A 111 6.57 12.07 -19.97
CA TYR A 111 5.51 11.40 -19.19
C TYR A 111 4.88 10.30 -20.04
N THR A 112 4.76 9.15 -19.43
CA THR A 112 4.19 7.96 -20.06
C THR A 112 3.31 7.24 -19.06
N VAL A 113 2.13 6.82 -19.48
CA VAL A 113 1.28 5.98 -18.64
C VAL A 113 2.06 4.75 -18.17
N MET A 114 1.89 4.40 -16.93
CA MET A 114 2.61 3.28 -16.28
C MET A 114 2.53 2.01 -17.14
N GLU A 115 1.36 1.73 -17.65
CA GLU A 115 1.02 0.53 -18.42
C GLU A 115 1.73 0.44 -19.79
N ALA A 116 2.20 1.57 -20.31
CA ALA A 116 2.95 1.61 -21.57
C ALA A 116 4.47 1.55 -21.39
N GLN A 117 4.96 1.51 -20.15
CA GLN A 117 6.38 1.37 -19.89
C GLN A 117 6.83 -0.08 -20.19
N PRO A 118 7.99 -0.28 -20.82
CA PRO A 118 8.54 -1.63 -21.03
C PRO A 118 8.61 -2.45 -19.72
N ALA A 119 9.06 -1.82 -18.64
CA ALA A 119 9.15 -2.40 -17.31
C ALA A 119 7.82 -2.96 -16.78
N TYR A 120 6.70 -2.31 -17.11
CA TYR A 120 5.38 -2.82 -16.74
C TYR A 120 5.00 -4.08 -17.54
N MET A 121 5.36 -4.14 -18.82
CA MET A 121 5.16 -5.35 -19.62
C MET A 121 6.05 -6.49 -19.12
N ASP A 122 7.29 -6.21 -18.72
CA ASP A 122 8.18 -7.22 -18.12
C ASP A 122 7.57 -7.79 -16.82
N TYR A 123 6.93 -6.92 -16.01
CA TYR A 123 6.15 -7.36 -14.84
C TYR A 123 4.96 -8.24 -15.23
N LEU A 124 4.20 -7.91 -16.28
CA LEU A 124 3.08 -8.74 -16.75
C LEU A 124 3.54 -10.07 -17.33
N ASP A 125 4.68 -10.08 -18.05
CA ASP A 125 5.31 -11.29 -18.56
C ASP A 125 5.68 -12.23 -17.40
N TRP A 126 6.29 -11.66 -16.36
CA TRP A 126 6.62 -12.38 -15.13
C TRP A 126 5.36 -12.93 -14.44
N LEU A 127 4.28 -12.14 -14.30
CA LEU A 127 3.01 -12.63 -13.74
C LEU A 127 2.43 -13.81 -14.55
N ARG A 128 2.46 -13.72 -15.88
CA ARG A 128 2.02 -14.79 -16.78
C ARG A 128 2.81 -16.07 -16.57
N GLU A 129 4.12 -15.97 -16.40
CA GLU A 129 4.99 -17.12 -16.12
C GLU A 129 4.65 -17.77 -14.77
N GLN A 130 4.46 -16.95 -13.70
CA GLN A 130 4.11 -17.47 -12.38
C GLN A 130 2.71 -18.13 -12.37
N TYR A 131 1.76 -17.54 -13.10
CA TYR A 131 0.44 -18.13 -13.27
C TYR A 131 0.49 -19.48 -14.03
N ALA A 132 1.23 -19.52 -15.13
CA ALA A 132 1.41 -20.74 -15.91
C ALA A 132 2.14 -21.84 -15.11
N GLY A 133 3.06 -21.46 -14.22
CA GLY A 133 3.74 -22.36 -13.27
C GLY A 133 2.86 -22.84 -12.11
N GLY A 134 1.67 -22.27 -11.94
CA GLY A 134 0.75 -22.60 -10.85
C GLY A 134 1.09 -21.94 -9.52
N ALA A 135 2.09 -21.06 -9.48
CA ALA A 135 2.51 -20.36 -8.26
C ALA A 135 1.55 -19.23 -7.83
N ILE A 136 0.69 -18.80 -8.73
CA ILE A 136 -0.42 -17.86 -8.48
C ILE A 136 -1.73 -18.66 -8.43
N ASN A 137 -2.60 -18.31 -7.48
CA ASN A 137 -3.96 -18.86 -7.38
C ASN A 137 -4.64 -18.89 -8.76
N PRO A 138 -5.06 -20.05 -9.27
CA PRO A 138 -5.65 -20.15 -10.61
C PRO A 138 -6.96 -19.39 -10.78
N GLU A 139 -7.65 -19.07 -9.69
CA GLU A 139 -8.92 -18.34 -9.67
C GLU A 139 -8.74 -16.87 -9.22
N PHE A 140 -7.51 -16.32 -9.25
CA PHE A 140 -7.22 -14.96 -8.77
C PHE A 140 -8.15 -13.89 -9.36
N TYR A 141 -8.63 -14.09 -10.59
CA TYR A 141 -9.50 -13.15 -11.30
C TYR A 141 -10.94 -13.13 -10.75
N LEU A 142 -11.31 -14.05 -9.87
CA LEU A 142 -12.56 -14.04 -9.12
C LEU A 142 -12.41 -13.36 -7.75
N VAL A 143 -11.18 -13.23 -7.26
CA VAL A 143 -10.91 -12.66 -5.94
C VAL A 143 -11.19 -11.16 -5.95
N GLN A 144 -12.16 -10.74 -5.15
CA GLN A 144 -12.50 -9.32 -4.95
C GLN A 144 -11.59 -8.68 -3.91
N ALA A 145 -11.66 -7.36 -3.79
CA ALA A 145 -10.92 -6.65 -2.75
C ALA A 145 -11.23 -7.24 -1.35
N ASN A 146 -10.18 -7.59 -0.63
CA ASN A 146 -10.17 -8.22 0.70
C ASN A 146 -10.54 -9.71 0.79
N GLU A 147 -10.98 -10.37 -0.29
CA GLU A 147 -11.20 -11.83 -0.27
C GLU A 147 -9.90 -12.63 -0.29
N ASP A 148 -8.79 -12.00 -0.68
CA ASP A 148 -7.44 -12.56 -0.53
C ASP A 148 -7.07 -12.82 0.94
N TRP A 149 -7.71 -12.14 1.89
CA TRP A 149 -7.55 -12.39 3.31
C TRP A 149 -8.06 -13.76 3.73
N ASP A 150 -9.16 -14.23 3.12
CA ASP A 150 -9.70 -15.57 3.39
C ASP A 150 -8.71 -16.66 2.98
N LEU A 151 -7.98 -16.46 1.87
CA LEU A 151 -6.92 -17.37 1.43
C LEU A 151 -5.69 -17.31 2.35
N TRP A 152 -5.35 -16.11 2.82
CA TRP A 152 -4.22 -15.90 3.74
C TRP A 152 -4.48 -16.54 5.10
N TYR A 153 -5.57 -16.19 5.75
CA TYR A 153 -5.93 -16.74 7.06
C TYR A 153 -6.41 -18.19 6.99
N GLY A 154 -6.89 -18.62 5.83
CA GLY A 154 -7.22 -20.03 5.55
C GLY A 154 -6.01 -20.94 5.45
N GLY A 155 -4.79 -20.36 5.35
CA GLY A 155 -3.55 -21.14 5.28
C GLY A 155 -3.19 -21.65 3.88
N ASN A 156 -3.87 -21.16 2.82
CA ASN A 156 -3.62 -21.58 1.45
C ASN A 156 -2.60 -20.75 0.69
N MET A 157 -2.16 -19.61 1.27
CA MET A 157 -1.29 -18.64 0.63
C MET A 157 0.00 -18.43 1.42
N GLY A 158 1.14 -18.49 0.74
CA GLY A 158 2.46 -18.38 1.39
C GLY A 158 3.00 -16.97 1.50
N THR A 159 2.51 -16.05 0.67
CA THR A 159 2.92 -14.64 0.70
C THR A 159 1.74 -13.71 0.57
N ARG A 160 1.82 -12.54 1.21
CA ARG A 160 0.84 -11.47 1.11
C ARG A 160 1.52 -10.17 0.74
N ASN A 161 1.14 -9.62 -0.41
CA ASN A 161 1.57 -8.32 -0.90
C ASN A 161 0.56 -7.23 -0.49
N GLN A 162 0.84 -6.00 -0.86
CA GLN A 162 0.01 -4.83 -0.53
C GLN A 162 -0.04 -4.55 0.97
N CYS A 163 0.97 -4.99 1.67
CA CYS A 163 1.07 -4.82 3.09
C CYS A 163 1.95 -3.62 3.42
N VAL A 164 1.64 -3.04 4.53
CA VAL A 164 2.53 -2.15 5.25
C VAL A 164 2.99 -2.88 6.51
N VAL A 165 4.07 -2.44 7.10
CA VAL A 165 4.68 -3.14 8.24
C VAL A 165 3.72 -3.34 9.43
N GLU A 166 2.70 -2.50 9.57
CA GLU A 166 1.63 -2.65 10.58
C GLU A 166 0.83 -3.95 10.40
N HIS A 167 0.63 -4.40 9.15
CA HIS A 167 -0.06 -5.65 8.89
C HIS A 167 0.70 -6.86 9.44
N TYR A 168 2.03 -6.78 9.53
CA TYR A 168 2.83 -7.84 10.15
C TYR A 168 2.40 -8.10 11.58
N VAL A 169 2.26 -7.04 12.40
CA VAL A 169 1.81 -7.18 13.80
C VAL A 169 0.35 -7.58 13.88
N GLN A 170 -0.48 -6.98 13.01
CA GLN A 170 -1.90 -7.28 12.95
C GLN A 170 -2.16 -8.76 12.62
N ASP A 171 -1.46 -9.29 11.63
CA ASP A 171 -1.61 -10.67 11.20
C ASP A 171 -1.05 -11.66 12.22
N LEU A 172 0.08 -11.33 12.90
CA LEU A 172 0.60 -12.13 14.00
C LEU A 172 -0.38 -12.27 15.16
N SER A 173 -1.12 -11.19 15.47
CA SER A 173 -2.10 -11.17 16.57
C SER A 173 -3.50 -11.64 16.16
N SER A 174 -3.75 -11.83 14.86
CA SER A 174 -5.08 -12.16 14.32
C SER A 174 -5.63 -13.47 14.92
N THR A 175 -6.92 -13.47 15.17
CA THR A 175 -7.70 -14.67 15.57
C THR A 175 -8.41 -15.32 14.38
N GLU A 176 -8.21 -14.79 13.18
CA GLU A 176 -8.89 -15.25 11.95
C GLU A 176 -8.20 -16.47 11.32
N TRP A 177 -6.96 -16.79 11.74
CA TRP A 177 -6.27 -17.99 11.28
C TRP A 177 -7.07 -19.26 11.58
N VAL A 178 -7.29 -20.07 10.57
CA VAL A 178 -8.00 -21.36 10.70
C VAL A 178 -7.20 -22.32 11.59
N ASP A 179 -5.88 -22.39 11.41
CA ASP A 179 -4.96 -23.06 12.30
C ASP A 179 -3.77 -22.15 12.60
N LYS A 180 -3.71 -21.63 13.81
CA LYS A 180 -2.68 -20.69 14.25
C LYS A 180 -1.48 -21.36 14.91
N SER A 181 -1.57 -22.65 15.25
CA SER A 181 -0.59 -23.31 16.13
C SER A 181 0.84 -23.24 15.62
N ASP A 182 1.04 -23.25 14.32
CA ASP A 182 2.35 -23.29 13.69
C ASP A 182 2.67 -22.08 12.78
N VAL A 183 1.73 -21.12 12.67
CA VAL A 183 1.92 -19.93 11.83
C VAL A 183 2.99 -19.02 12.42
N ARG A 184 4.06 -18.84 11.65
CA ARG A 184 5.08 -17.83 11.90
C ARG A 184 5.21 -16.95 10.67
N LEU A 185 5.29 -15.65 10.89
CA LEU A 185 5.38 -14.65 9.81
C LEU A 185 6.73 -13.95 9.85
N VAL A 186 7.15 -13.48 8.70
CA VAL A 186 8.24 -12.53 8.55
C VAL A 186 7.85 -11.46 7.53
N ALA A 187 8.23 -10.22 7.79
CA ALA A 187 8.10 -9.12 6.84
C ALA A 187 9.41 -8.99 6.05
N GLY A 188 9.29 -9.05 4.73
CA GLY A 188 10.39 -8.79 3.81
C GLY A 188 10.27 -7.40 3.16
N PRO A 189 11.39 -6.86 2.65
CA PRO A 189 11.39 -5.58 1.94
C PRO A 189 10.64 -5.69 0.61
N PRO A 190 10.24 -4.56 0.02
CA PRO A 190 9.88 -4.50 -1.39
C PRO A 190 10.99 -5.08 -2.27
N LEU A 191 10.61 -5.66 -3.39
CA LEU A 191 11.59 -6.25 -4.30
C LEU A 191 12.43 -5.15 -4.96
N LYS A 192 13.72 -5.39 -5.06
CA LYS A 192 14.67 -4.55 -5.80
C LYS A 192 14.93 -5.11 -7.19
N MET A 193 15.32 -4.24 -8.10
CA MET A 193 15.82 -4.68 -9.41
C MET A 193 17.10 -5.50 -9.24
N GLU A 194 17.33 -6.41 -10.17
CA GLU A 194 18.55 -7.19 -10.18
C GLU A 194 19.77 -6.29 -10.28
N GLY A 195 20.70 -6.44 -9.35
CA GLY A 195 21.93 -5.63 -9.26
C GLY A 195 21.81 -4.34 -8.44
N ASP A 196 20.62 -3.93 -8.05
CA ASP A 196 20.42 -2.78 -7.16
C ASP A 196 20.74 -3.14 -5.70
N GLU A 197 21.24 -2.16 -4.93
CA GLU A 197 21.45 -2.33 -3.49
C GLU A 197 20.11 -2.29 -2.73
N LYS A 198 19.18 -1.41 -3.15
CA LYS A 198 17.93 -1.15 -2.47
C LYS A 198 16.74 -1.14 -3.44
N ALA A 199 15.56 -1.45 -2.93
CA ALA A 199 14.32 -1.25 -3.67
C ALA A 199 14.00 0.24 -3.81
N ASN A 200 13.61 0.69 -5.00
CA ASN A 200 13.12 2.05 -5.25
C ASN A 200 11.59 2.06 -5.28
N VAL A 201 10.97 2.45 -4.18
CA VAL A 201 9.52 2.45 -4.04
C VAL A 201 8.99 3.87 -4.17
N TYR A 202 8.13 4.06 -5.17
CA TYR A 202 7.42 5.32 -5.36
C TYR A 202 6.23 5.40 -4.42
N TYR A 203 6.14 6.49 -3.66
CA TYR A 203 5.01 6.72 -2.77
C TYR A 203 4.49 8.15 -2.90
N GLU A 204 3.21 8.30 -2.77
CA GLU A 204 2.54 9.59 -2.66
C GLU A 204 2.21 9.91 -1.20
N PRO A 205 2.29 11.18 -0.79
CA PRO A 205 1.72 11.61 0.48
C PRO A 205 0.23 11.27 0.46
N GLN A 206 -0.20 10.35 1.34
CA GLN A 206 -1.59 9.90 1.27
C GLN A 206 -2.51 10.86 2.01
N ILE A 207 -3.46 11.38 1.28
CA ILE A 207 -4.66 11.99 1.84
C ILE A 207 -5.74 10.91 1.87
N TRP A 208 -6.04 10.39 3.06
CA TRP A 208 -7.06 9.35 3.27
C TRP A 208 -8.48 9.88 3.26
N GLY A 209 -8.64 11.14 3.03
CA GLY A 209 -9.90 11.83 2.98
C GLY A 209 -9.75 13.28 3.44
N ASN A 210 -10.85 13.97 3.43
CA ASN A 210 -10.88 15.38 3.77
C ASN A 210 -11.97 15.65 4.80
N TRP A 211 -11.70 16.57 5.71
CA TRP A 211 -12.67 17.15 6.62
C TRP A 211 -13.26 18.40 6.01
N ALA A 212 -14.53 18.35 5.65
CA ALA A 212 -15.28 19.53 5.21
C ALA A 212 -16.33 19.91 6.26
N ILE A 213 -16.56 21.21 6.43
CA ILE A 213 -17.64 21.72 7.26
C ILE A 213 -18.86 21.90 6.39
N ASN A 214 -19.99 21.33 6.83
CA ASN A 214 -21.25 21.49 6.13
C ASN A 214 -21.63 22.97 6.03
N ALA A 215 -22.08 23.43 4.86
CA ALA A 215 -22.48 24.83 4.62
C ALA A 215 -23.61 25.29 5.56
N ASP A 216 -24.44 24.38 6.05
CA ASP A 216 -25.53 24.67 6.99
C ASP A 216 -25.09 24.68 8.46
N CYS A 217 -23.77 24.56 8.73
CA CYS A 217 -23.23 24.61 10.09
C CYS A 217 -23.52 25.96 10.73
N LYS A 218 -24.18 25.93 11.89
CA LYS A 218 -24.61 27.17 12.59
C LYS A 218 -23.50 27.86 13.34
N ASP A 219 -22.44 27.14 13.69
CA ASP A 219 -21.27 27.64 14.40
C ASP A 219 -19.99 27.18 13.71
N ILE A 220 -19.72 27.80 12.56
CA ILE A 220 -18.55 27.50 11.74
C ILE A 220 -17.25 27.77 12.50
N GLU A 221 -17.21 28.82 13.33
CA GLU A 221 -16.01 29.18 14.08
C GLU A 221 -15.62 28.09 15.08
N THR A 222 -16.58 27.55 15.83
CA THR A 222 -16.33 26.41 16.72
C THR A 222 -15.96 25.15 15.95
N ALA A 223 -16.61 24.87 14.82
CA ALA A 223 -16.25 23.73 13.98
C ALA A 223 -14.80 23.84 13.47
N ILE A 224 -14.37 25.02 13.02
CA ILE A 224 -12.98 25.26 12.61
C ILE A 224 -12.01 25.04 13.77
N ARG A 225 -12.33 25.49 14.99
CA ARG A 225 -11.48 25.27 16.17
C ARG A 225 -11.34 23.79 16.53
N VAL A 226 -12.43 23.01 16.40
CA VAL A 226 -12.41 21.57 16.64
C VAL A 226 -11.52 20.87 15.61
N LEU A 227 -11.67 21.20 14.32
CA LEU A 227 -10.82 20.66 13.27
C LEU A 227 -9.35 21.03 13.47
N ASP A 228 -9.06 22.29 13.81
CA ASP A 228 -7.70 22.75 14.05
C ASP A 228 -7.05 22.04 15.26
N ALA A 229 -7.81 21.81 16.34
CA ALA A 229 -7.34 21.05 17.49
C ALA A 229 -6.93 19.62 17.12
N GLY A 230 -7.61 19.01 16.14
CA GLY A 230 -7.29 17.68 15.62
C GLY A 230 -5.90 17.57 14.98
N TYR A 231 -5.28 18.69 14.61
CA TYR A 231 -3.90 18.73 14.10
C TYR A 231 -2.85 19.00 15.18
N SER A 232 -3.25 19.13 16.45
CA SER A 232 -2.29 19.25 17.56
C SER A 232 -1.81 17.87 18.03
N ASP A 233 -0.54 17.78 18.43
CA ASP A 233 0.05 16.55 18.99
C ASP A 233 -0.76 16.02 20.17
N ALA A 234 -1.23 16.94 21.04
CA ALA A 234 -2.00 16.56 22.23
C ALA A 234 -3.31 15.82 21.90
N VAL A 235 -4.05 16.27 20.89
CA VAL A 235 -5.29 15.62 20.46
C VAL A 235 -4.96 14.34 19.68
N ASN A 236 -3.98 14.37 18.80
CA ASN A 236 -3.55 13.18 18.05
C ASN A 236 -3.10 12.05 18.98
N ASN A 237 -2.28 12.36 19.99
CA ASN A 237 -1.83 11.35 20.95
C ASN A 237 -2.99 10.73 21.72
N ILE A 238 -3.98 11.55 22.13
CA ILE A 238 -5.18 11.01 22.81
C ILE A 238 -6.00 10.12 21.87
N LEU A 239 -6.15 10.52 20.61
CA LEU A 239 -6.92 9.74 19.63
C LEU A 239 -6.19 8.46 19.21
N ALA A 240 -4.86 8.51 19.05
CA ALA A 240 -4.05 7.37 18.65
C ALA A 240 -3.85 6.38 19.79
N PHE A 241 -3.50 6.86 20.98
CA PHE A 241 -3.08 6.01 22.10
C PHE A 241 -4.10 5.97 23.24
N GLY A 242 -4.95 7.01 23.34
CA GLY A 242 -5.89 7.17 24.45
C GLY A 242 -5.30 7.91 25.63
N VAL A 243 -5.60 7.47 26.86
CA VAL A 243 -5.22 8.13 28.11
C VAL A 243 -4.38 7.21 28.96
N GLN A 244 -3.20 7.67 29.38
CA GLN A 244 -2.29 6.90 30.24
C GLN A 244 -2.96 6.52 31.56
N GLY A 245 -2.74 5.28 31.98
CA GLY A 245 -3.35 4.70 33.17
C GLY A 245 -4.78 4.20 32.95
N ILE A 246 -5.42 4.52 31.82
CA ILE A 246 -6.76 4.02 31.44
C ILE A 246 -6.64 3.08 30.25
N THR A 247 -6.21 3.59 29.09
CA THR A 247 -6.16 2.84 27.83
C THR A 247 -4.79 2.21 27.57
N TYR A 248 -3.74 2.73 28.18
CA TYR A 248 -2.39 2.19 28.11
C TYR A 248 -1.63 2.46 29.41
N THR A 249 -0.54 1.71 29.65
CA THR A 249 0.28 1.82 30.87
C THR A 249 1.45 2.77 30.67
N THR A 250 2.23 2.57 29.63
CA THR A 250 3.47 3.30 29.35
C THR A 250 3.41 3.88 27.95
N PHE A 251 3.95 5.09 27.80
CA PHE A 251 4.13 5.74 26.52
C PHE A 251 5.61 6.08 26.33
N ASN A 252 6.14 5.69 25.18
CA ASN A 252 7.46 6.09 24.73
C ASN A 252 7.31 7.23 23.71
N ASP A 253 7.71 8.45 24.10
CA ASP A 253 7.57 9.64 23.27
C ASP A 253 8.62 9.71 22.15
N GLU A 254 9.78 9.10 22.35
CA GLU A 254 10.86 9.08 21.34
C GLU A 254 10.51 8.16 20.18
N GLU A 255 9.99 6.98 20.47
CA GLU A 255 9.62 5.95 19.48
C GLU A 255 8.13 5.94 19.15
N GLN A 256 7.33 6.79 19.80
CA GLN A 256 5.91 7.01 19.54
C GLN A 256 5.05 5.74 19.63
N TYR A 257 5.19 4.97 20.70
CA TYR A 257 4.33 3.81 20.97
C TYR A 257 3.74 3.81 22.38
N ALA A 258 2.66 3.07 22.56
CA ALA A 258 2.02 2.85 23.85
C ALA A 258 1.89 1.35 24.17
N LEU A 259 2.22 0.98 25.40
CA LEU A 259 2.03 -0.38 25.90
C LEU A 259 0.66 -0.54 26.55
N LYS A 260 -0.06 -1.59 26.17
CA LYS A 260 -1.39 -1.92 26.67
C LYS A 260 -1.38 -3.31 27.29
N THR A 261 -2.07 -3.44 28.42
CA THR A 261 -2.34 -4.79 28.97
C THR A 261 -3.43 -5.50 28.15
N PRO A 262 -3.49 -6.85 28.19
CA PRO A 262 -4.56 -7.60 27.53
C PRO A 262 -5.97 -7.14 27.94
N GLU A 263 -6.16 -6.74 29.21
CA GLU A 263 -7.43 -6.21 29.70
C GLU A 263 -7.75 -4.84 29.06
N GLN A 264 -6.76 -3.96 28.93
CA GLN A 264 -6.92 -2.67 28.28
C GLN A 264 -7.24 -2.85 26.79
N ARG A 265 -6.58 -3.78 26.09
CA ARG A 265 -6.92 -4.12 24.72
C ARG A 265 -8.36 -4.57 24.59
N ALA A 266 -8.74 -5.60 25.31
CA ALA A 266 -10.10 -6.14 25.24
C ALA A 266 -11.19 -5.09 25.51
N LYS A 267 -10.88 -4.09 26.34
CA LYS A 267 -11.85 -3.08 26.74
C LYS A 267 -11.84 -1.82 25.87
N TYR A 268 -10.69 -1.41 25.35
CA TYR A 268 -10.51 -0.08 24.78
C TYR A 268 -10.01 -0.06 23.34
N ASP A 269 -9.56 -1.17 22.73
CA ASP A 269 -9.02 -1.17 21.37
C ASP A 269 -10.02 -0.72 20.33
N ILE A 270 -11.30 -0.93 20.54
CA ILE A 270 -12.38 -0.40 19.69
C ILE A 270 -12.35 1.15 19.61
N TYR A 271 -11.80 1.83 20.62
CA TYR A 271 -11.81 3.29 20.75
C TYR A 271 -10.49 3.93 20.34
N THR A 272 -9.41 3.16 20.29
CA THR A 272 -8.09 3.62 19.86
C THR A 272 -7.74 3.12 18.47
N ALA A 273 -8.74 2.59 17.76
CA ALA A 273 -8.53 1.97 16.48
C ALA A 273 -8.04 2.96 15.42
N THR A 274 -7.41 2.39 14.44
CA THR A 274 -6.96 2.86 13.13
C THR A 274 -7.85 3.93 12.44
N TYR A 275 -9.04 4.18 12.97
CA TYR A 275 -10.04 5.13 12.48
C TYR A 275 -10.15 6.40 13.32
N ALA A 276 -9.12 6.70 14.14
CA ALA A 276 -9.10 7.97 14.87
C ALA A 276 -9.35 9.13 13.89
N THR A 277 -10.36 9.90 14.19
CA THR A 277 -11.03 10.80 13.25
C THR A 277 -10.15 11.93 12.72
N PHE A 278 -9.00 12.22 13.34
CA PHE A 278 -8.11 13.32 13.00
C PHE A 278 -6.67 12.85 12.79
N ASN A 279 -6.46 11.64 12.24
CA ASN A 279 -5.11 11.15 12.01
C ASN A 279 -4.33 12.11 11.13
N TYR A 280 -3.48 12.89 11.77
CA TYR A 280 -2.37 13.56 11.15
C TYR A 280 -1.10 12.84 11.62
N GLN A 281 -0.42 12.22 10.69
CA GLN A 281 0.86 11.57 10.95
C GLN A 281 1.92 12.29 10.12
N THR A 282 2.92 12.87 10.79
CA THR A 282 4.06 13.46 10.09
C THR A 282 4.99 12.37 9.54
N ALA A 283 5.63 12.67 8.41
CA ALA A 283 6.61 11.77 7.80
C ALA A 283 7.78 11.44 8.73
N ASP A 284 8.13 12.35 9.63
CA ASP A 284 9.25 12.23 10.55
C ASP A 284 8.92 11.49 11.86
N LYS A 285 7.64 11.39 12.16
CA LYS A 285 7.12 10.60 13.26
C LYS A 285 6.23 9.52 12.67
N GLY A 286 6.84 8.49 12.11
CA GLY A 286 6.11 7.27 11.78
C GLY A 286 5.43 6.78 13.06
N ILE A 287 4.20 7.21 13.30
CA ILE A 287 3.42 6.73 14.44
C ILE A 287 3.03 5.31 14.11
N LEU A 288 3.89 4.42 14.46
CA LEU A 288 3.59 3.02 14.56
C LEU A 288 2.70 2.90 15.79
N ILE A 289 1.39 2.87 15.59
CA ILE A 289 0.45 2.50 16.66
C ILE A 289 0.68 1.00 16.87
N VAL A 290 1.75 0.68 17.55
CA VAL A 290 2.04 -0.70 17.91
C VAL A 290 1.27 -1.00 19.18
N ASN A 291 0.26 -1.80 19.04
CA ASN A 291 -0.42 -2.42 20.17
C ASN A 291 0.36 -3.67 20.59
N GLY A 292 1.58 -3.48 21.14
CA GLY A 292 2.34 -4.54 21.78
C GLY A 292 1.89 -4.78 23.23
N ASP A 293 1.85 -6.02 23.69
CA ASP A 293 1.61 -6.32 25.10
C ASP A 293 2.87 -6.10 25.94
N THR A 294 4.05 -6.13 25.31
CA THR A 294 5.36 -6.01 25.93
C THR A 294 6.27 -5.05 25.15
N GLU A 295 7.28 -4.49 25.83
CA GLU A 295 8.35 -3.72 25.17
C GLU A 295 9.07 -4.57 24.12
N GLU A 296 9.30 -5.85 24.38
CA GLU A 296 9.99 -6.77 23.49
C GLU A 296 9.27 -6.92 22.14
N GLU A 297 7.93 -7.03 22.15
CA GLU A 297 7.12 -7.10 20.92
C GLU A 297 7.19 -5.80 20.12
N VAL A 298 7.16 -4.66 20.80
CA VAL A 298 7.27 -3.35 20.17
C VAL A 298 8.67 -3.15 19.59
N GLU A 299 9.71 -3.45 20.36
CA GLU A 299 11.10 -3.38 19.90
C GLU A 299 11.34 -4.26 18.68
N ALA A 300 10.82 -5.50 18.68
CA ALA A 300 10.91 -6.40 17.53
C ALA A 300 10.28 -5.78 16.28
N PHE A 301 9.12 -5.14 16.43
CA PHE A 301 8.47 -4.44 15.33
C PHE A 301 9.28 -3.24 14.82
N VAL A 302 9.80 -2.40 15.71
CA VAL A 302 10.65 -1.25 15.37
C VAL A 302 11.91 -1.72 14.63
N GLN A 303 12.53 -2.83 15.08
CA GLN A 303 13.68 -3.43 14.41
C GLN A 303 13.34 -3.91 13.00
N VAL A 304 12.21 -4.57 12.80
CA VAL A 304 11.75 -5.01 11.47
C VAL A 304 11.52 -3.80 10.55
N ASN A 305 10.84 -2.77 11.04
CA ASN A 305 10.59 -1.54 10.26
C ASN A 305 11.92 -0.86 9.84
N ASN A 306 12.88 -0.75 10.77
CA ASN A 306 14.17 -0.14 10.48
C ASN A 306 14.98 -0.98 9.49
N ALA A 307 14.99 -2.29 9.64
CA ALA A 307 15.69 -3.19 8.70
C ALA A 307 15.13 -3.10 7.27
N ILE A 308 13.83 -2.94 7.12
CA ILE A 308 13.18 -2.73 5.82
C ILE A 308 13.49 -1.34 5.27
N ALA A 309 13.48 -0.30 6.12
CA ALA A 309 13.84 1.06 5.75
C ALA A 309 15.28 1.16 5.23
N GLU A 310 16.21 0.41 5.81
CA GLU A 310 17.60 0.34 5.35
C GLU A 310 17.73 -0.27 3.93
N GLN A 311 16.79 -1.12 3.53
CA GLN A 311 16.77 -1.81 2.24
C GLN A 311 15.90 -1.11 1.19
N THR A 312 15.25 0.02 1.54
CA THR A 312 14.28 0.68 0.69
C THR A 312 14.61 2.15 0.50
N ASN A 313 14.64 2.62 -0.74
CA ASN A 313 14.61 4.03 -1.09
C ASN A 313 13.15 4.43 -1.35
N ARG A 314 12.64 5.35 -0.53
CA ARG A 314 11.30 5.91 -0.73
C ARG A 314 11.39 7.15 -1.60
N VAL A 315 10.80 7.09 -2.78
CA VAL A 315 10.75 8.20 -3.73
C VAL A 315 9.39 8.87 -3.64
N SER A 316 9.33 10.05 -3.02
CA SER A 316 8.09 10.83 -2.96
C SER A 316 7.74 11.40 -4.32
N TYR A 317 6.47 11.38 -4.68
CA TYR A 317 5.97 12.01 -5.89
C TYR A 317 4.60 12.67 -5.67
N MET A 318 4.28 13.69 -6.48
CA MET A 318 2.98 14.33 -6.48
C MET A 318 2.05 13.62 -7.46
N VAL A 319 0.82 13.34 -7.02
CA VAL A 319 -0.24 12.91 -7.92
C VAL A 319 -0.80 14.11 -8.69
N GLY A 320 -1.14 13.88 -9.93
CA GLY A 320 -1.62 14.95 -10.81
C GLY A 320 -3.13 15.15 -10.81
N ASP A 321 -3.87 14.47 -9.95
CA ASP A 321 -5.34 14.45 -9.91
C ASP A 321 -6.01 15.82 -9.68
N MET A 322 -5.28 16.73 -9.02
CA MET A 322 -5.77 18.10 -8.72
C MET A 322 -5.37 19.14 -9.76
N LEU A 323 -4.70 18.76 -10.85
CA LEU A 323 -4.38 19.68 -11.92
C LEU A 323 -5.61 19.93 -12.78
N ASP A 324 -5.78 21.21 -13.20
CA ASP A 324 -6.89 21.61 -14.06
C ASP A 324 -6.99 20.75 -15.32
N GLY A 325 -8.18 20.22 -15.58
CA GLY A 325 -8.47 19.38 -16.75
C GLY A 325 -8.21 17.89 -16.54
N VAL A 326 -7.50 17.47 -15.48
CA VAL A 326 -7.24 16.04 -15.25
C VAL A 326 -8.54 15.29 -14.91
N SER A 327 -9.35 15.83 -14.02
CA SER A 327 -10.63 15.21 -13.63
C SER A 327 -11.59 15.03 -14.82
N GLU A 328 -11.68 16.03 -15.67
CA GLU A 328 -12.49 15.99 -16.89
C GLU A 328 -11.97 14.95 -17.88
N ALA A 329 -10.66 14.93 -18.12
CA ALA A 329 -10.03 13.93 -18.99
C ALA A 329 -10.23 12.50 -18.46
N MET A 330 -10.05 12.28 -17.16
CA MET A 330 -10.27 10.98 -16.53
C MET A 330 -11.72 10.52 -16.60
N THR A 331 -12.68 11.45 -16.53
CA THR A 331 -14.11 11.15 -16.71
C THR A 331 -14.39 10.65 -18.13
N VAL A 332 -13.83 11.30 -19.16
CA VAL A 332 -13.97 10.83 -20.55
C VAL A 332 -13.39 9.42 -20.72
N ILE A 333 -12.19 9.17 -20.19
CA ILE A 333 -11.54 7.84 -20.26
C ILE A 333 -12.42 6.77 -19.60
N ALA A 334 -13.03 7.10 -18.46
CA ALA A 334 -13.92 6.19 -17.75
C ALA A 334 -15.21 5.91 -18.56
N ASP A 335 -15.83 6.95 -19.12
CA ASP A 335 -17.06 6.82 -19.92
C ASP A 335 -16.84 6.02 -21.22
N GLU A 336 -15.66 6.07 -21.79
CA GLU A 336 -15.26 5.26 -22.95
C GLU A 336 -14.94 3.79 -22.60
N GLY A 337 -14.91 3.43 -21.32
CA GLY A 337 -14.66 2.07 -20.86
C GLY A 337 -13.24 1.55 -21.11
N VAL A 338 -12.29 2.45 -21.37
CA VAL A 338 -10.90 2.12 -21.70
C VAL A 338 -10.23 1.33 -20.56
N ASN A 339 -10.46 1.76 -19.33
CA ASN A 339 -9.90 1.11 -18.14
C ASN A 339 -10.43 -0.30 -17.94
N ASP A 340 -11.72 -0.51 -18.14
CA ASP A 340 -12.33 -1.83 -17.98
C ASP A 340 -11.86 -2.79 -19.07
N LYS A 341 -11.71 -2.29 -20.29
CA LYS A 341 -11.14 -3.08 -21.39
C LYS A 341 -9.68 -3.45 -21.14
N PHE A 342 -8.88 -2.52 -20.60
CA PHE A 342 -7.51 -2.81 -20.21
C PHE A 342 -7.45 -3.89 -19.12
N LYS A 343 -8.27 -3.78 -18.06
CA LYS A 343 -8.34 -4.81 -17.01
C LYS A 343 -8.69 -6.18 -17.56
N GLU A 344 -9.67 -6.27 -18.47
CA GLU A 344 -10.06 -7.51 -19.12
C GLU A 344 -8.88 -8.12 -19.90
N LEU A 345 -8.23 -7.34 -20.77
CA LEU A 345 -7.13 -7.82 -21.61
C LEU A 345 -5.92 -8.21 -20.77
N ARG A 346 -5.56 -7.42 -19.78
CA ARG A 346 -4.48 -7.73 -18.83
C ARG A 346 -4.72 -9.06 -18.12
N THR A 347 -5.93 -9.28 -17.61
CA THR A 347 -6.30 -10.54 -16.97
C THR A 347 -6.19 -11.71 -17.94
N LYS A 348 -6.72 -11.57 -19.16
CA LYS A 348 -6.60 -12.57 -20.21
C LYS A 348 -5.15 -12.86 -20.57
N TYR A 349 -4.31 -11.82 -20.59
CA TYR A 349 -2.89 -11.96 -20.86
C TYR A 349 -2.18 -12.78 -19.78
N ILE A 350 -2.38 -12.44 -18.52
CA ILE A 350 -1.82 -13.18 -17.38
C ILE A 350 -2.27 -14.66 -17.42
N CYS A 351 -3.55 -14.90 -17.73
CA CYS A 351 -4.09 -16.27 -17.88
C CYS A 351 -3.65 -17.00 -19.16
N GLY A 352 -2.83 -16.40 -20.03
CA GLY A 352 -2.37 -17.01 -21.27
C GLY A 352 -3.46 -17.16 -22.35
N GLN A 353 -4.56 -16.40 -22.26
CA GLN A 353 -5.70 -16.47 -23.18
C GLN A 353 -5.54 -15.57 -24.42
N ILE A 354 -4.64 -14.59 -24.34
CA ILE A 354 -4.26 -13.72 -25.47
C ILE A 354 -2.74 -13.63 -25.55
N GLU A 355 -2.23 -13.27 -26.74
CA GLU A 355 -0.82 -13.06 -26.96
C GLU A 355 -0.38 -11.65 -26.58
N ARG A 356 0.94 -11.48 -26.34
CA ARG A 356 1.55 -10.22 -25.92
C ARG A 356 1.25 -9.07 -26.89
N ASP A 357 1.30 -9.36 -28.18
CA ASP A 357 1.07 -8.35 -29.23
C ASP A 357 -0.35 -7.79 -29.20
N GLU A 358 -1.36 -8.57 -28.81
CA GLU A 358 -2.74 -8.11 -28.69
C GLU A 358 -2.91 -7.09 -27.54
N LEU A 359 -2.28 -7.38 -26.39
CA LEU A 359 -2.30 -6.44 -25.26
C LEU A 359 -1.50 -5.18 -25.58
N VAL A 360 -0.31 -5.30 -26.17
CA VAL A 360 0.55 -4.19 -26.57
C VAL A 360 -0.13 -3.32 -27.61
N ASP A 361 -0.81 -3.93 -28.60
CA ASP A 361 -1.57 -3.19 -29.62
C ASP A 361 -2.68 -2.33 -28.99
N PHE A 362 -3.43 -2.91 -28.04
CA PHE A 362 -4.45 -2.14 -27.30
C PHE A 362 -3.83 -1.01 -26.48
N ILE A 363 -2.73 -1.28 -25.76
CA ILE A 363 -2.04 -0.24 -24.97
C ILE A 363 -1.61 0.91 -25.89
N GLN A 364 -0.94 0.62 -27.00
CA GLN A 364 -0.36 1.65 -27.86
C GLN A 364 -1.39 2.39 -28.70
N ASN A 365 -2.41 1.71 -29.20
CA ASN A 365 -3.37 2.27 -30.15
C ASN A 365 -4.69 2.73 -29.54
N THR A 366 -4.96 2.39 -28.27
CA THR A 366 -6.18 2.78 -27.55
C THR A 366 -5.89 3.43 -26.20
N TYR A 367 -5.15 2.73 -25.34
CA TYR A 367 -4.94 3.18 -23.96
C TYR A 367 -4.07 4.45 -23.89
N VAL A 368 -2.89 4.45 -24.52
CA VAL A 368 -1.99 5.62 -24.56
C VAL A 368 -2.66 6.84 -25.20
N PRO A 369 -3.31 6.73 -26.37
CA PRO A 369 -4.02 7.87 -26.94
C PRO A 369 -5.13 8.44 -26.04
N ALA A 370 -5.87 7.58 -25.35
CA ALA A 370 -6.91 8.02 -24.41
C ALA A 370 -6.32 8.83 -23.24
N TYR A 371 -5.15 8.43 -22.74
CA TYR A 371 -4.46 9.11 -21.63
C TYR A 371 -3.57 10.27 -22.06
N GLN A 372 -3.35 10.49 -23.37
CA GLN A 372 -2.48 11.55 -23.86
C GLN A 372 -2.84 12.95 -23.33
N PRO A 373 -4.14 13.35 -23.25
CA PRO A 373 -4.50 14.65 -22.66
C PRO A 373 -4.04 14.81 -21.20
N VAL A 374 -4.07 13.73 -20.40
CA VAL A 374 -3.59 13.74 -19.02
C VAL A 374 -2.07 13.89 -18.98
N MET A 375 -1.35 13.14 -19.81
CA MET A 375 0.12 13.24 -19.90
C MET A 375 0.57 14.64 -20.37
N ASP A 376 -0.16 15.28 -21.28
CA ASP A 376 0.10 16.64 -21.72
C ASP A 376 -0.07 17.66 -20.59
N ILE A 377 -1.09 17.48 -19.74
CA ILE A 377 -1.29 18.33 -18.55
C ILE A 377 -0.12 18.16 -17.57
N TYR A 378 0.33 16.93 -17.31
CA TYR A 378 1.49 16.68 -16.44
C TYR A 378 2.75 17.35 -17.00
N ALA A 379 2.98 17.24 -18.29
CA ALA A 379 4.13 17.85 -18.97
C ALA A 379 4.10 19.38 -18.91
N GLN A 380 2.94 20.00 -19.14
CA GLN A 380 2.76 21.46 -19.08
C GLN A 380 3.01 22.02 -17.68
N ASN A 381 2.63 21.27 -16.65
CA ASN A 381 2.83 21.65 -15.25
C ASN A 381 4.21 21.26 -14.71
N GLY A 382 5.01 20.49 -15.47
CA GLY A 382 6.33 20.03 -15.02
C GLY A 382 6.26 19.18 -13.75
N LEU A 383 5.21 18.36 -13.61
CA LEU A 383 4.93 17.58 -12.43
C LEU A 383 6.08 16.60 -12.11
N ASN A 384 6.60 16.63 -10.89
CA ASN A 384 7.68 15.73 -10.42
C ASN A 384 8.99 15.78 -11.27
N LYS A 385 9.28 16.94 -11.89
CA LYS A 385 10.56 17.17 -12.59
C LYS A 385 11.71 17.44 -11.64
#